data_cc08ca68ebff3704d27c11fdb59a9ca0
#
_entry.id   cc08ca68ebff3704d27c11fdb59a9ca0
#
_cell.length_a   1.000
_cell.length_b   1.000
_cell.length_c   1.000
_cell.angle_alpha   90.00
_cell.angle_beta   90.00
_cell.angle_gamma   90.00
#
_symmetry.space_group_name_H-M   'P 1'
#
loop_
_entity.id
_entity.type
_entity.pdbx_description
1 polymer ?
#
loop_
_entity_poly.entity_id
_entity_poly.type
_entity_poly.pdbx_seq_one_letter_code
_entity_poly.pdbx_strand_id
1 'polypeptide(L)'
;MTDVLVSKGRKRWLPAEPGIANPELSYELTGTFLQPALPEIEAFLLAMRKLVDADLSKRFPQKYGKPYPLSQCLEISKAMQRLVQTVDSNQLFGPVLEGCLALRRFLAAGGEMRRVWGDLRGSYFQNAFQIGTLYVDVANDTVVPTKPKVEILPFEQSGLSAIKDYSHFVR
;
A
#
# COMPACT_ATOMS: atom_id res chain seq x y z
N MET A 1 41.15 27.24 -0.14
CA MET A 1 39.72 27.30 0.17
C MET A 1 39.08 26.04 -0.36
N THR A 2 38.88 25.06 0.49
CA THR A 2 38.36 23.74 0.13
C THR A 2 36.88 23.73 0.51
N ASP A 3 36.01 23.79 -0.50
CA ASP A 3 34.57 23.63 -0.33
C ASP A 3 34.27 22.20 0.13
N VAL A 4 33.92 22.07 1.40
CA VAL A 4 33.38 20.83 1.97
C VAL A 4 31.94 20.75 1.50
N LEU A 5 31.68 19.98 0.46
CA LEU A 5 30.35 19.52 0.07
C LEU A 5 29.77 18.70 1.24
N VAL A 6 28.98 19.35 2.07
CA VAL A 6 28.13 18.67 3.04
C VAL A 6 27.08 17.88 2.27
N SER A 7 27.32 16.59 2.09
CA SER A 7 26.28 15.68 1.61
C SER A 7 25.13 15.74 2.59
N LYS A 8 24.00 16.33 2.18
CA LYS A 8 22.74 16.22 2.92
C LYS A 8 22.44 14.73 3.03
N GLY A 9 22.67 14.16 4.22
CA GLY A 9 22.46 12.76 4.48
C GLY A 9 21.03 12.37 4.08
N ARG A 10 20.90 11.43 3.14
CA ARG A 10 19.60 10.84 2.81
C ARG A 10 18.99 10.32 4.10
N LYS A 11 17.82 10.82 4.48
CA LYS A 11 17.08 10.29 5.63
C LYS A 11 16.89 8.79 5.40
N ARG A 12 17.50 7.98 6.24
CA ARG A 12 17.36 6.52 6.17
C ARG A 12 16.02 6.17 6.82
N TRP A 13 15.03 5.84 5.99
CA TRP A 13 13.74 5.40 6.46
C TRP A 13 13.86 4.08 7.21
N LEU A 14 13.19 3.97 8.34
CA LEU A 14 12.99 2.69 8.99
C LEU A 14 12.10 1.81 8.10
N PRO A 15 12.32 0.48 8.08
CA PRO A 15 11.41 -0.42 7.38
C PRO A 15 9.96 -0.16 7.83
N ALA A 16 9.05 -0.02 6.87
CA ALA A 16 7.63 0.22 7.09
C ALA A 16 7.24 1.58 7.74
N GLU A 17 8.17 2.53 7.88
CA GLU A 17 7.83 3.89 8.32
C GLU A 17 6.98 4.61 7.26
N PRO A 18 5.85 5.26 7.64
CA PRO A 18 5.07 6.07 6.70
C PRO A 18 5.87 7.25 6.14
N GLY A 19 5.78 7.45 4.84
CA GLY A 19 6.45 8.55 4.15
C GLY A 19 6.77 8.22 2.70
N ILE A 20 7.09 9.24 1.89
CA ILE A 20 7.50 9.07 0.51
C ILE A 20 9.02 8.91 0.47
N ALA A 21 9.46 7.70 0.16
CA ALA A 21 10.87 7.42 -0.10
C ALA A 21 11.26 7.97 -1.48
N ASN A 22 12.47 8.54 -1.58
CA ASN A 22 13.00 9.09 -2.83
C ASN A 22 11.99 9.99 -3.58
N PRO A 23 11.56 11.14 -2.99
CA PRO A 23 10.40 11.89 -3.46
C PRO A 23 10.47 12.30 -4.92
N GLU A 24 11.62 12.80 -5.37
CA GLU A 24 11.81 13.31 -6.73
C GLU A 24 11.52 12.22 -7.77
N LEU A 25 12.16 11.06 -7.65
CA LEU A 25 11.92 9.92 -8.52
C LEU A 25 10.50 9.36 -8.37
N SER A 26 9.98 9.31 -7.14
CA SER A 26 8.62 8.83 -6.88
C SER A 26 7.56 9.71 -7.56
N TYR A 27 7.70 11.03 -7.55
CA TYR A 27 6.79 11.93 -8.26
C TYR A 27 6.85 11.73 -9.76
N GLU A 28 8.05 11.65 -10.33
CA GLU A 28 8.25 11.42 -11.77
C GLU A 28 7.59 10.10 -12.22
N LEU A 29 7.92 8.99 -11.57
CA LEU A 29 7.43 7.68 -11.95
C LEU A 29 5.92 7.49 -11.69
N THR A 30 5.41 8.09 -10.61
CA THR A 30 3.95 8.08 -10.34
C THR A 30 3.20 8.81 -11.45
N GLY A 31 3.67 9.99 -11.85
CA GLY A 31 3.06 10.75 -12.93
C GLY A 31 3.10 10.05 -14.27
N THR A 32 4.17 9.32 -14.55
CA THR A 32 4.37 8.63 -15.84
C THR A 32 3.59 7.32 -15.93
N PHE A 33 3.59 6.51 -14.88
CA PHE A 33 3.11 5.12 -14.97
C PHE A 33 1.83 4.86 -14.17
N LEU A 34 1.64 5.50 -13.03
CA LEU A 34 0.51 5.17 -12.13
C LEU A 34 -0.69 6.10 -12.36
N GLN A 35 -0.44 7.40 -12.40
CA GLN A 35 -1.52 8.39 -12.51
C GLN A 35 -2.43 8.17 -13.74
N PRO A 36 -1.90 7.85 -14.94
CA PRO A 36 -2.73 7.61 -16.12
C PRO A 36 -3.56 6.32 -16.06
N ALA A 37 -3.25 5.41 -15.14
CA ALA A 37 -3.85 4.07 -15.04
C ALA A 37 -4.49 3.79 -13.67
N LEU A 38 -4.85 4.83 -12.91
CA LEU A 38 -5.42 4.65 -11.57
C LEU A 38 -6.68 3.77 -11.56
N PRO A 39 -7.67 3.93 -12.45
CA PRO A 39 -8.84 3.07 -12.47
C PRO A 39 -8.49 1.60 -12.74
N GLU A 40 -7.55 1.34 -13.63
CA GLU A 40 -7.08 0.00 -13.98
C GLU A 40 -6.28 -0.63 -12.83
N ILE A 41 -5.46 0.15 -12.14
CA ILE A 41 -4.74 -0.30 -10.95
C ILE A 41 -5.73 -0.65 -9.83
N GLU A 42 -6.75 0.16 -9.62
CA GLU A 42 -7.82 -0.16 -8.66
C GLU A 42 -8.54 -1.45 -9.03
N ALA A 43 -8.92 -1.63 -10.30
CA ALA A 43 -9.53 -2.84 -10.79
C ALA A 43 -8.65 -4.08 -10.58
N PHE A 44 -7.34 -3.96 -10.85
CA PHE A 44 -6.37 -5.01 -10.59
C PHE A 44 -6.28 -5.37 -9.10
N LEU A 45 -6.15 -4.38 -8.24
CA LEU A 45 -6.06 -4.60 -6.78
C LEU A 45 -7.34 -5.21 -6.22
N LEU A 46 -8.52 -4.79 -6.69
CA LEU A 46 -9.80 -5.39 -6.29
C LEU A 46 -9.90 -6.85 -6.74
N ALA A 47 -9.45 -7.17 -7.95
CA ALA A 47 -9.42 -8.55 -8.44
C ALA A 47 -8.49 -9.43 -7.59
N MET A 48 -7.29 -8.92 -7.26
CA MET A 48 -6.35 -9.64 -6.38
C MET A 48 -6.91 -9.78 -4.96
N ARG A 49 -7.55 -8.75 -4.43
CA ARG A 49 -8.19 -8.79 -3.12
C ARG A 49 -9.30 -9.85 -3.06
N LYS A 50 -10.07 -10.02 -4.13
CA LYS A 50 -11.09 -11.07 -4.21
C LYS A 50 -10.49 -12.48 -4.09
N LEU A 51 -9.32 -12.73 -4.70
CA LEU A 51 -8.60 -13.99 -4.57
C LEU A 51 -8.08 -14.21 -3.14
N VAL A 52 -7.52 -13.16 -2.54
CA VAL A 52 -7.04 -13.18 -1.16
C VAL A 52 -8.19 -13.46 -0.18
N ASP A 53 -9.34 -12.80 -0.37
CA ASP A 53 -10.52 -13.02 0.49
C ASP A 53 -11.01 -14.46 0.41
N ALA A 54 -11.01 -15.06 -0.78
CA ALA A 54 -11.45 -16.45 -0.96
C ALA A 54 -10.60 -17.47 -0.21
N ASP A 55 -9.30 -17.19 -0.03
CA ASP A 55 -8.37 -18.03 0.75
C ASP A 55 -8.42 -17.67 2.25
N LEU A 56 -8.18 -16.40 2.58
CA LEU A 56 -8.02 -16.00 3.98
C LEU A 56 -9.31 -16.14 4.81
N SER A 57 -10.48 -15.91 4.22
CA SER A 57 -11.75 -16.06 4.95
C SER A 57 -12.00 -17.49 5.39
N LYS A 58 -11.47 -18.48 4.68
CA LYS A 58 -11.54 -19.90 5.03
C LYS A 58 -10.49 -20.28 6.09
N ARG A 59 -9.28 -19.75 5.93
CA ARG A 59 -8.15 -20.08 6.84
C ARG A 59 -8.23 -19.32 8.16
N PHE A 60 -8.73 -18.10 8.12
CA PHE A 60 -8.83 -17.21 9.28
C PHE A 60 -10.22 -16.55 9.32
N PRO A 61 -11.29 -17.32 9.60
CA PRO A 61 -12.67 -16.81 9.55
C PRO A 61 -12.95 -15.74 10.60
N GLN A 62 -12.11 -15.68 11.64
CA GLN A 62 -12.21 -14.67 12.70
C GLN A 62 -10.86 -14.36 13.33
N LYS A 63 -10.73 -13.19 13.93
CA LYS A 63 -9.56 -12.74 14.69
C LYS A 63 -10.03 -11.86 15.86
N TYR A 64 -9.54 -12.14 17.05
CA TYR A 64 -9.97 -11.43 18.29
C TYR A 64 -11.50 -11.42 18.49
N GLY A 65 -12.18 -12.51 18.16
CA GLY A 65 -13.63 -12.60 18.21
C GLY A 65 -14.39 -11.81 17.14
N LYS A 66 -13.70 -11.18 16.20
CA LYS A 66 -14.30 -10.41 15.09
C LYS A 66 -14.27 -11.24 13.81
N PRO A 67 -15.37 -11.23 13.02
CA PRO A 67 -15.43 -11.96 11.76
C PRO A 67 -14.47 -11.34 10.72
N TYR A 68 -14.00 -12.16 9.77
CA TYR A 68 -13.23 -11.69 8.62
C TYR A 68 -14.00 -10.60 7.86
N PRO A 69 -13.36 -9.51 7.41
CA PRO A 69 -11.91 -9.21 7.42
C PRO A 69 -11.45 -8.38 8.64
N LEU A 70 -12.29 -8.15 9.62
CA LEU A 70 -11.98 -7.26 10.75
C LEU A 70 -10.69 -7.66 11.47
N SER A 71 -9.86 -6.68 11.80
CA SER A 71 -8.57 -6.83 12.47
C SER A 71 -7.51 -7.63 11.70
N GLN A 72 -7.70 -7.86 10.40
CA GLN A 72 -6.79 -8.66 9.56
C GLN A 72 -6.03 -7.84 8.49
N CYS A 73 -5.82 -6.55 8.72
CA CYS A 73 -5.11 -5.69 7.77
C CYS A 73 -3.68 -6.20 7.46
N LEU A 74 -2.98 -6.76 8.44
CA LEU A 74 -1.63 -7.28 8.24
C LEU A 74 -1.63 -8.54 7.36
N GLU A 75 -2.53 -9.49 7.65
CA GLU A 75 -2.67 -10.75 6.91
C GLU A 75 -3.04 -10.48 5.46
N ILE A 76 -4.02 -9.59 5.24
CA ILE A 76 -4.45 -9.19 3.91
C ILE A 76 -3.33 -8.48 3.16
N SER A 77 -2.67 -7.51 3.78
CA SER A 77 -1.57 -6.77 3.14
C SER A 77 -0.41 -7.68 2.75
N LYS A 78 -0.04 -8.64 3.61
CA LYS A 78 1.01 -9.62 3.27
C LYS A 78 0.62 -10.54 2.12
N ALA A 79 -0.61 -11.02 2.10
CA ALA A 79 -1.12 -11.89 1.04
C ALA A 79 -1.21 -11.12 -0.29
N MET A 80 -1.72 -9.89 -0.26
CA MET A 80 -1.79 -9.00 -1.42
C MET A 80 -0.40 -8.71 -1.99
N GLN A 81 0.58 -8.38 -1.16
CA GLN A 81 1.95 -8.11 -1.61
C GLN A 81 2.53 -9.30 -2.37
N ARG A 82 2.36 -10.51 -1.85
CA ARG A 82 2.82 -11.73 -2.54
C ARG A 82 2.10 -11.95 -3.86
N LEU A 83 0.77 -11.86 -3.86
CA LEU A 83 -0.04 -12.11 -5.05
C LEU A 83 0.24 -11.11 -6.17
N VAL A 84 0.33 -9.81 -5.86
CA VAL A 84 0.66 -8.76 -6.82
C VAL A 84 2.01 -9.01 -7.50
N GLN A 85 2.98 -9.55 -6.76
CA GLN A 85 4.31 -9.85 -7.30
C GLN A 85 4.35 -11.14 -8.13
N THR A 86 3.49 -12.11 -7.83
CA THR A 86 3.59 -13.48 -8.37
C THR A 86 2.49 -13.85 -9.36
N VAL A 87 1.42 -13.07 -9.47
CA VAL A 87 0.32 -13.38 -10.39
C VAL A 87 0.79 -13.45 -11.84
N ASP A 88 0.35 -14.50 -12.55
CA ASP A 88 0.63 -14.64 -13.98
C ASP A 88 -0.25 -13.67 -14.77
N SER A 89 0.38 -12.68 -15.40
CA SER A 89 -0.33 -11.69 -16.22
C SER A 89 -1.03 -12.31 -17.45
N ASN A 90 -0.61 -13.49 -17.91
CA ASN A 90 -1.27 -14.19 -19.00
C ASN A 90 -2.67 -14.70 -18.63
N GLN A 91 -3.00 -14.75 -17.34
CA GLN A 91 -4.31 -15.14 -16.85
C GLN A 91 -5.22 -13.93 -16.55
N LEU A 92 -4.73 -12.72 -16.82
CA LEU A 92 -5.47 -11.47 -16.60
C LEU A 92 -5.97 -10.89 -17.92
N PHE A 93 -7.08 -10.16 -17.87
CA PHE A 93 -7.73 -9.59 -19.05
C PHE A 93 -8.25 -8.18 -18.75
N GLY A 94 -8.42 -7.39 -19.82
CA GLY A 94 -9.05 -6.08 -19.76
C GLY A 94 -8.38 -5.11 -18.75
N PRO A 95 -9.16 -4.32 -18.02
CA PRO A 95 -8.63 -3.34 -17.08
C PRO A 95 -7.75 -3.95 -15.99
N VAL A 96 -8.02 -5.19 -15.56
CA VAL A 96 -7.22 -5.90 -14.55
C VAL A 96 -5.81 -6.17 -15.09
N LEU A 97 -5.68 -6.58 -16.35
CA LEU A 97 -4.38 -6.75 -17.00
C LEU A 97 -3.65 -5.42 -17.13
N GLU A 98 -4.33 -4.38 -17.60
CA GLU A 98 -3.73 -3.05 -17.79
C GLU A 98 -3.20 -2.48 -16.46
N GLY A 99 -3.95 -2.64 -15.37
CA GLY A 99 -3.50 -2.22 -14.04
C GLY A 99 -2.27 -3.00 -13.56
N CYS A 100 -2.24 -4.31 -13.79
CA CYS A 100 -1.08 -5.15 -13.50
C CYS A 100 0.15 -4.68 -14.28
N LEU A 101 0.00 -4.42 -15.58
CA LEU A 101 1.10 -3.99 -16.44
C LEU A 101 1.59 -2.59 -16.08
N ALA A 102 0.69 -1.65 -15.75
CA ALA A 102 1.07 -0.31 -15.30
C ALA A 102 1.94 -0.37 -14.03
N LEU A 103 1.53 -1.15 -13.05
CA LEU A 103 2.30 -1.34 -11.82
C LEU A 103 3.66 -2.01 -12.09
N ARG A 104 3.72 -3.00 -12.96
CA ARG A 104 4.98 -3.66 -13.33
C ARG A 104 5.94 -2.74 -14.06
N ARG A 105 5.44 -1.90 -14.97
CA ARG A 105 6.25 -0.88 -15.67
C ARG A 105 6.81 0.14 -14.68
N PHE A 106 6.00 0.58 -13.73
CA PHE A 106 6.44 1.46 -12.64
C PHE A 106 7.58 0.84 -11.83
N LEU A 107 7.44 -0.41 -11.41
CA LEU A 107 8.47 -1.11 -10.64
C LEU A 107 9.74 -1.35 -11.48
N ALA A 108 9.60 -1.72 -12.76
CA ALA A 108 10.71 -1.93 -13.67
C ALA A 108 11.50 -0.63 -13.95
N ALA A 109 10.84 0.52 -13.90
CA ALA A 109 11.48 1.83 -14.04
C ALA A 109 12.20 2.30 -12.75
N GLY A 110 12.19 1.53 -11.68
CA GLY A 110 12.82 1.86 -10.40
C GLY A 110 11.87 2.43 -9.36
N GLY A 111 10.55 2.35 -9.60
CA GLY A 111 9.55 2.72 -8.61
C GLY A 111 9.53 1.77 -7.42
N GLU A 112 9.10 2.27 -6.28
CA GLU A 112 9.03 1.50 -5.05
C GLU A 112 7.58 1.20 -4.66
N MET A 113 7.33 -0.06 -4.33
CA MET A 113 6.13 -0.52 -3.62
C MET A 113 6.57 -1.11 -2.29
N ARG A 114 6.21 -0.46 -1.20
CA ARG A 114 6.56 -0.94 0.13
C ARG A 114 5.35 -0.93 1.05
N ARG A 115 5.29 -1.91 1.93
CA ARG A 115 4.29 -1.93 2.99
C ARG A 115 4.71 -0.95 4.07
N VAL A 116 3.76 -0.13 4.49
CA VAL A 116 3.88 0.82 5.59
C VAL A 116 2.81 0.54 6.63
N TRP A 117 3.08 0.91 7.88
CA TRP A 117 2.10 0.83 8.94
C TRP A 117 2.19 2.06 9.84
N GLY A 118 1.08 2.43 10.43
CA GLY A 118 1.03 3.60 11.28
C GLY A 118 -0.35 3.87 11.84
N ASP A 119 -0.49 5.07 12.40
CA ASP A 119 -1.75 5.61 12.83
C ASP A 119 -2.48 6.22 11.64
N LEU A 120 -3.64 5.67 11.32
CA LEU A 120 -4.51 6.20 10.28
C LEU A 120 -5.49 7.19 10.87
N ARG A 121 -5.27 8.48 10.58
CA ARG A 121 -6.18 9.58 10.92
C ARG A 121 -6.49 9.70 12.42
N GLY A 122 -5.53 9.31 13.28
CA GLY A 122 -5.70 9.35 14.73
C GLY A 122 -6.70 8.34 15.30
N SER A 123 -7.18 7.39 14.50
CA SER A 123 -8.28 6.50 14.88
C SER A 123 -7.93 5.02 14.84
N TYR A 124 -7.05 4.61 13.93
CA TYR A 124 -6.80 3.19 13.68
C TYR A 124 -5.33 2.91 13.44
N PHE A 125 -4.88 1.75 13.93
CA PHE A 125 -3.66 1.14 13.41
C PHE A 125 -3.97 0.53 12.05
N GLN A 126 -3.19 0.87 11.02
CA GLN A 126 -3.41 0.35 9.67
C GLN A 126 -2.11 -0.06 9.00
N ASN A 127 -2.18 -1.15 8.22
CA ASN A 127 -1.18 -1.55 7.25
C ASN A 127 -1.68 -1.17 5.85
N ALA A 128 -0.84 -0.48 5.11
CA ALA A 128 -1.12 -0.07 3.74
C ALA A 128 0.14 -0.18 2.87
N PHE A 129 0.05 0.19 1.61
CA PHE A 129 1.21 0.34 0.74
C PHE A 129 1.47 1.80 0.43
N GLN A 130 2.74 2.13 0.37
CA GLN A 130 3.23 3.29 -0.37
C GLN A 130 3.70 2.79 -1.73
N ILE A 131 3.08 3.27 -2.79
CA ILE A 131 3.44 2.96 -4.17
C ILE A 131 3.76 4.28 -4.87
N GLY A 132 5.03 4.57 -5.07
CA GLY A 132 5.45 5.91 -5.51
C GLY A 132 4.98 6.97 -4.50
N THR A 133 4.22 7.96 -4.99
CA THR A 133 3.63 9.00 -4.13
C THR A 133 2.21 8.68 -3.67
N LEU A 134 1.73 7.47 -3.91
CA LEU A 134 0.38 7.05 -3.56
C LEU A 134 0.35 6.26 -2.24
N TYR A 135 -0.67 6.54 -1.45
CA TYR A 135 -1.18 5.68 -0.41
C TYR A 135 -2.16 4.70 -1.04
N VAL A 136 -1.92 3.42 -0.85
CA VAL A 136 -2.77 2.34 -1.38
C VAL A 136 -3.13 1.40 -0.23
N ASP A 137 -4.35 1.51 0.24
CA ASP A 137 -4.88 0.64 1.27
C ASP A 137 -5.73 -0.46 0.63
N VAL A 138 -5.24 -1.69 0.69
CA VAL A 138 -5.93 -2.89 0.18
C VAL A 138 -6.70 -3.62 1.26
N ALA A 139 -6.70 -3.09 2.47
CA ALA A 139 -7.33 -3.65 3.66
C ALA A 139 -8.22 -2.62 4.38
N ASN A 140 -8.75 -1.67 3.65
CA ASN A 140 -9.48 -0.52 4.17
C ASN A 140 -10.78 -0.90 4.91
N ASP A 141 -11.41 -2.02 4.56
CA ASP A 141 -12.59 -2.58 5.21
C ASP A 141 -12.30 -3.36 6.51
N THR A 142 -11.04 -3.49 6.91
CA THR A 142 -10.66 -4.21 8.13
C THR A 142 -10.88 -3.41 9.42
N VAL A 143 -11.08 -2.10 9.30
CA VAL A 143 -11.38 -1.20 10.42
C VAL A 143 -12.86 -0.83 10.47
N VAL A 144 -13.49 -0.61 9.32
CA VAL A 144 -14.92 -0.36 9.15
C VAL A 144 -15.42 -1.16 7.95
N PRO A 145 -16.27 -2.19 8.15
CA PRO A 145 -16.66 -3.14 7.09
C PRO A 145 -17.38 -2.51 5.89
N THR A 146 -17.97 -1.34 6.07
CA THR A 146 -18.71 -0.63 5.02
C THR A 146 -17.82 0.23 4.11
N LYS A 147 -16.53 0.37 4.43
CA LYS A 147 -15.59 1.07 3.56
C LYS A 147 -15.27 0.26 2.31
N PRO A 148 -14.94 0.91 1.19
CA PRO A 148 -14.37 0.23 0.02
C PRO A 148 -13.12 -0.59 0.42
N LYS A 149 -12.96 -1.76 -0.16
CA LYS A 149 -11.82 -2.66 0.13
C LYS A 149 -10.47 -2.04 -0.23
N VAL A 150 -10.44 -1.24 -1.28
CA VAL A 150 -9.26 -0.55 -1.79
C VAL A 150 -9.50 0.95 -1.74
N GLU A 151 -8.55 1.69 -1.18
CA GLU A 151 -8.50 3.16 -1.19
C GLU A 151 -7.17 3.59 -1.78
N ILE A 152 -7.20 4.46 -2.78
CA ILE A 152 -6.01 5.04 -3.40
C ILE A 152 -6.09 6.55 -3.27
N LEU A 153 -5.11 7.15 -2.62
CA LEU A 153 -5.00 8.59 -2.38
C LEU A 153 -3.56 9.05 -2.60
N PRO A 154 -3.34 10.35 -2.88
CA PRO A 154 -2.02 10.93 -2.66
C PRO A 154 -1.56 10.66 -1.23
N PHE A 155 -0.32 10.20 -1.05
CA PHE A 155 0.16 9.77 0.26
C PHE A 155 0.03 10.86 1.32
N GLU A 156 0.31 12.11 0.95
CA GLU A 156 0.22 13.27 1.82
C GLU A 156 -1.21 13.57 2.32
N GLN A 157 -2.23 13.08 1.60
CA GLN A 157 -3.64 13.25 1.96
C GLN A 157 -4.21 12.06 2.73
N SER A 158 -3.44 10.99 2.91
CA SER A 158 -3.91 9.75 3.54
C SER A 158 -4.22 9.91 5.02
N GLY A 159 -3.50 10.79 5.70
CA GLY A 159 -3.53 10.90 7.16
C GLY A 159 -2.84 9.75 7.88
N LEU A 160 -2.03 8.94 7.17
CA LEU A 160 -1.20 7.91 7.79
C LEU A 160 0.06 8.55 8.37
N SER A 161 0.29 8.37 9.67
CA SER A 161 1.45 8.90 10.38
C SER A 161 2.20 7.83 11.15
N ALA A 162 3.49 8.09 11.41
CA ALA A 162 4.31 7.19 12.21
C ALA A 162 3.79 7.10 13.64
N ILE A 163 3.84 5.89 14.21
CA ILE A 163 3.61 5.68 15.64
C ILE A 163 4.89 6.06 16.37
N LYS A 164 4.80 7.03 17.26
CA LYS A 164 5.96 7.63 17.93
C LYS A 164 6.45 6.82 19.12
N ASP A 165 5.51 6.20 19.84
CA ASP A 165 5.82 5.43 21.04
C ASP A 165 4.68 4.46 21.41
N TYR A 166 4.91 3.65 22.46
CA TYR A 166 3.93 2.65 22.92
C TYR A 166 2.63 3.28 23.46
N SER A 167 2.69 4.51 23.95
CA SER A 167 1.52 5.21 24.52
C SER A 167 0.63 5.89 23.48
N HIS A 168 0.98 5.83 22.20
CA HIS A 168 0.30 6.50 21.10
C HIS A 168 -1.21 6.20 21.05
N PHE A 169 -1.61 4.97 21.36
CA PHE A 169 -3.01 4.52 21.36
C PHE A 169 -3.63 4.39 22.76
N VAL A 170 -2.89 4.72 23.80
CA VAL A 170 -3.40 4.69 25.18
C VAL A 170 -3.99 6.07 25.51
N ARG A 171 -5.23 6.29 25.15
CA ARG A 171 -6.03 7.46 25.56
C ARG A 171 -7.37 7.01 26.11
#